data_2873826032c926bde5f0ecef212e19cc
#
_entry.id   2873826032c926bde5f0ecef212e19cc
#
_cell.length_a   1.000
_cell.length_b   1.000
_cell.length_c   1.000
_cell.angle_alpha   90.00
_cell.angle_beta   90.00
_cell.angle_gamma   90.00
#
_symmetry.space_group_name_H-M   'P 1'
#
loop_
_entity.id
_entity.type
_entity.pdbx_description
1 polymer ?
#
loop_
_entity_poly.entity_id
_entity_poly.type
_entity_poly.pdbx_seq_one_letter_code
_entity_poly.pdbx_strand_id
1 'polypeptide(L)'
;MGKARALVDTDVVSFFFNNSHLGLPYRQYMRKRILCISFMTLAEIERGMWLADWKEKKRSELEGFLAAKFATIHTNDAICNKWAEITSIKGRPFAYADAWIAATAIVYKVPLITHNRKHFEGIPGLKVISKGE
;
A
#
# COMPACT_ATOMS: atom_id res chain seq x y z
N MET A 1 16.25 -19.16 4.74
CA MET A 1 15.17 -18.28 5.22
C MET A 1 14.96 -17.13 4.26
N GLY A 2 13.73 -16.91 3.87
CA GLY A 2 13.38 -15.82 2.97
C GLY A 2 13.46 -14.46 3.64
N LYS A 3 13.48 -13.42 2.82
CA LYS A 3 13.40 -12.06 3.33
C LYS A 3 12.01 -11.80 3.89
N ALA A 4 11.93 -10.96 4.92
CA ALA A 4 10.67 -10.45 5.42
C ALA A 4 9.97 -9.61 4.34
N ARG A 5 8.64 -9.60 4.36
CA ARG A 5 7.81 -8.83 3.43
C ARG A 5 7.28 -7.58 4.11
N ALA A 6 6.95 -6.59 3.30
CA ALA A 6 6.20 -5.43 3.75
C ALA A 6 5.24 -5.00 2.65
N LEU A 7 4.08 -4.52 3.05
CA LEU A 7 3.11 -3.92 2.13
C LEU A 7 3.34 -2.42 2.13
N VAL A 8 3.46 -1.82 0.95
CA VAL A 8 3.76 -0.39 0.82
C VAL A 8 2.51 0.33 0.31
N ASP A 9 2.08 1.35 1.06
CA ASP A 9 0.90 2.14 0.72
C ASP A 9 1.18 3.02 -0.51
N THR A 10 0.12 3.41 -1.17
CA THR A 10 0.14 4.18 -2.42
C THR A 10 0.96 5.46 -2.31
N ASP A 11 0.85 6.18 -1.19
CA ASP A 11 1.59 7.44 -0.99
C ASP A 11 3.10 7.22 -0.99
N VAL A 12 3.56 6.20 -0.28
CA VAL A 12 5.00 5.89 -0.19
C VAL A 12 5.53 5.40 -1.54
N VAL A 13 4.75 4.59 -2.27
CA VAL A 13 5.11 4.18 -3.64
C VAL A 13 5.35 5.41 -4.51
N SER A 14 4.43 6.38 -4.43
CA SER A 14 4.53 7.62 -5.21
C SER A 14 5.78 8.43 -4.84
N PHE A 15 6.14 8.48 -3.56
CA PHE A 15 7.35 9.17 -3.14
C PHE A 15 8.59 8.63 -3.87
N PHE A 16 8.70 7.31 -3.98
CA PHE A 16 9.86 6.70 -4.63
C PHE A 16 9.83 6.87 -6.14
N PHE A 17 8.68 6.76 -6.76
CA PHE A 17 8.59 6.98 -8.20
C PHE A 17 8.94 8.43 -8.56
N ASN A 18 8.52 9.39 -7.75
CA ASN A 18 8.74 10.82 -8.01
C ASN A 18 10.06 11.35 -7.41
N ASN A 19 10.89 10.50 -6.84
CA ASN A 19 12.12 10.89 -6.15
C ASN A 19 11.91 11.97 -5.08
N SER A 20 10.79 11.87 -4.36
CA SER A 20 10.46 12.80 -3.30
C SER A 20 11.35 12.57 -2.07
N HIS A 21 11.80 13.65 -1.45
CA HIS A 21 12.55 13.58 -0.20
C HIS A 21 11.72 12.92 0.93
N LEU A 22 10.40 12.94 0.81
CA LEU A 22 9.51 12.31 1.79
C LEU A 22 9.69 10.79 1.84
N GLY A 23 10.24 10.19 0.80
CA GLY A 23 10.54 8.76 0.79
C GLY A 23 11.78 8.37 1.58
N LEU A 24 12.70 9.31 1.83
CA LEU A 24 14.00 9.01 2.45
C LEU A 24 13.89 8.27 3.80
N PRO A 25 13.02 8.68 4.74
CA PRO A 25 12.92 7.98 6.03
C PRO A 25 12.45 6.54 5.94
N TYR A 26 11.83 6.16 4.82
CA TYR A 26 11.29 4.81 4.63
C TYR A 26 12.31 3.82 4.10
N ARG A 27 13.42 4.30 3.53
CA ARG A 27 14.44 3.43 2.92
C ARG A 27 14.94 2.34 3.85
N GLN A 28 15.19 2.68 5.12
CA GLN A 28 15.70 1.72 6.09
C GLN A 28 14.70 0.59 6.36
N TYR A 29 13.39 0.84 6.24
CA TYR A 29 12.35 -0.16 6.46
C TYR A 29 12.06 -0.99 5.21
N MET A 30 12.40 -0.47 4.04
CA MET A 30 12.17 -1.14 2.76
C MET A 30 13.38 -2.00 2.37
N ARG A 31 14.55 -1.61 2.82
CA ARG A 31 15.80 -2.32 2.52
C ARG A 31 15.75 -3.71 3.13
N LYS A 32 16.21 -4.71 2.38
CA LYS A 32 16.25 -6.11 2.81
C LYS A 32 14.87 -6.75 3.00
N ARG A 33 13.83 -6.13 2.49
CA ARG A 33 12.49 -6.71 2.49
C ARG A 33 12.01 -6.95 1.07
N ILE A 34 11.13 -7.94 0.93
CA ILE A 34 10.36 -8.11 -0.31
C ILE A 34 9.21 -7.12 -0.22
N LEU A 35 9.16 -6.19 -1.17
CA LEU A 35 8.16 -5.14 -1.16
C LEU A 35 6.95 -5.56 -1.98
N CYS A 36 5.77 -5.44 -1.38
CA CYS A 36 4.51 -5.79 -1.99
C CYS A 36 3.60 -4.57 -2.05
N ILE A 37 2.70 -4.57 -3.01
CA ILE A 37 1.60 -3.61 -3.05
C ILE A 37 0.29 -4.39 -3.12
N SER A 38 -0.76 -3.82 -2.56
CA SER A 38 -2.11 -4.36 -2.66
C SER A 38 -2.65 -4.12 -4.08
N PHE A 39 -3.56 -5.00 -4.52
CA PHE A 39 -4.33 -4.76 -5.74
C PHE A 39 -5.01 -3.39 -5.72
N MET A 40 -5.40 -2.92 -4.53
CA MET A 40 -6.04 -1.60 -4.38
C MET A 40 -5.06 -0.47 -4.67
N THR A 41 -3.82 -0.60 -4.22
CA THR A 41 -2.76 0.36 -4.54
C THR A 41 -2.52 0.41 -6.05
N LEU A 42 -2.47 -0.75 -6.69
CA LEU A 42 -2.36 -0.80 -8.16
C LEU A 42 -3.52 -0.07 -8.82
N ALA A 43 -4.74 -0.32 -8.37
CA ALA A 43 -5.92 0.35 -8.92
C ALA A 43 -5.88 1.87 -8.72
N GLU A 44 -5.45 2.33 -7.53
CA GLU A 44 -5.32 3.76 -7.26
C GLU A 44 -4.29 4.43 -8.16
N ILE A 45 -3.16 3.77 -8.37
CA ILE A 45 -2.11 4.28 -9.25
C ILE A 45 -2.61 4.36 -10.69
N GLU A 46 -3.28 3.30 -11.18
CA GLU A 46 -3.84 3.28 -12.53
C GLU A 46 -4.88 4.40 -12.70
N ARG A 47 -5.75 4.57 -11.70
CA ARG A 47 -6.73 5.65 -11.71
C ARG A 47 -6.05 7.02 -11.77
N GLY A 48 -4.99 7.21 -11.00
CA GLY A 48 -4.24 8.46 -10.99
C GLY A 48 -3.66 8.81 -12.36
N MET A 49 -3.18 7.82 -13.10
CA MET A 49 -2.65 8.04 -14.44
C MET A 49 -3.74 8.47 -15.42
N TRP A 50 -4.94 7.87 -15.32
CA TRP A 50 -6.08 8.28 -16.15
C TRP A 50 -6.52 9.71 -15.83
N LEU A 51 -6.64 10.03 -14.54
CA LEU A 51 -7.06 11.38 -14.11
C LEU A 51 -6.07 12.46 -14.51
N ALA A 52 -4.78 12.15 -14.51
CA ALA A 52 -3.73 13.08 -14.90
C ALA A 52 -3.50 13.11 -16.42
N ASP A 53 -4.23 12.29 -17.17
CA ASP A 53 -4.12 12.18 -18.62
C ASP A 53 -2.67 11.94 -19.08
N TRP A 54 -2.00 11.01 -18.42
CA TRP A 54 -0.62 10.66 -18.76
C TRP A 54 -0.54 9.96 -20.10
N LYS A 55 0.45 10.36 -20.91
CA LYS A 55 0.71 9.70 -22.20
C LYS A 55 1.37 8.34 -21.97
N GLU A 56 1.31 7.52 -22.99
CA GLU A 56 1.76 6.13 -22.93
C GLU A 56 3.20 5.98 -22.40
N LYS A 57 4.11 6.84 -22.81
CA LYS A 57 5.50 6.76 -22.36
C LYS A 57 5.62 6.84 -20.83
N LYS A 58 4.96 7.84 -20.24
CA LYS A 58 5.02 8.04 -18.79
C LYS A 58 4.30 6.93 -18.03
N ARG A 59 3.18 6.46 -18.58
CA ARG A 59 2.46 5.33 -18.01
C ARG A 59 3.32 4.07 -18.01
N SER A 60 4.00 3.79 -19.12
CA SER A 60 4.88 2.63 -19.23
C SER A 60 6.06 2.71 -18.26
N GLU A 61 6.60 3.92 -18.03
CA GLU A 61 7.67 4.13 -17.06
C GLU A 61 7.23 3.75 -15.65
N LEU A 62 6.03 4.19 -15.23
CA LEU A 62 5.52 3.86 -13.91
C LEU A 62 5.18 2.37 -13.81
N GLU A 63 4.54 1.80 -14.81
CA GLU A 63 4.22 0.38 -14.83
C GLU A 63 5.48 -0.48 -14.75
N GLY A 64 6.54 -0.10 -15.46
CA GLY A 64 7.84 -0.76 -15.39
C GLY A 64 8.49 -0.65 -14.03
N PHE A 65 8.40 0.52 -13.42
CA PHE A 65 8.90 0.76 -12.06
C PHE A 65 8.18 -0.17 -11.06
N LEU A 66 6.86 -0.25 -11.13
CA LEU A 66 6.07 -1.11 -10.24
C LEU A 66 6.44 -2.57 -10.42
N ALA A 67 6.53 -3.04 -11.65
CA ALA A 67 6.87 -4.43 -11.95
C ALA A 67 8.28 -4.79 -11.45
N ALA A 68 9.21 -3.85 -11.52
CA ALA A 68 10.59 -4.09 -11.10
C ALA A 68 10.77 -4.08 -9.57
N LYS A 69 9.98 -3.30 -8.85
CA LYS A 69 10.20 -3.04 -7.42
C LYS A 69 9.22 -3.76 -6.49
N PHE A 70 8.03 -4.09 -6.96
CA PHE A 70 6.96 -4.59 -6.09
C PHE A 70 6.32 -5.85 -6.63
N ALA A 71 5.92 -6.72 -5.71
CA ALA A 71 5.03 -7.84 -6.04
C ALA A 71 3.60 -7.39 -5.70
N THR A 72 2.67 -7.61 -6.61
CA THR A 72 1.26 -7.27 -6.36
C THR A 72 0.56 -8.43 -5.67
N ILE A 73 -0.10 -8.13 -4.55
CA ILE A 73 -0.94 -9.11 -3.86
C ILE A 73 -2.37 -8.89 -4.31
N HIS A 74 -2.93 -9.88 -4.98
CA HIS A 74 -4.30 -9.84 -5.46
C HIS A 74 -5.27 -10.27 -4.36
N THR A 75 -6.53 -9.84 -4.47
CA THR A 75 -7.52 -10.18 -3.45
C THR A 75 -7.88 -11.67 -3.48
N ASN A 76 -8.39 -12.14 -2.35
CA ASN A 76 -8.90 -13.50 -2.18
C ASN A 76 -10.00 -13.48 -1.13
N ASP A 77 -10.59 -14.65 -0.85
CA ASP A 77 -11.71 -14.75 0.09
C ASP A 77 -11.33 -14.26 1.50
N ALA A 78 -10.12 -14.58 1.96
CA ALA A 78 -9.65 -14.17 3.29
C ALA A 78 -9.54 -12.65 3.40
N ILE A 79 -9.02 -12.01 2.36
CA ILE A 79 -8.92 -10.54 2.30
C ILE A 79 -10.31 -9.93 2.26
N CYS A 80 -11.23 -10.49 1.48
CA CYS A 80 -12.61 -10.01 1.41
C CYS A 80 -13.28 -10.08 2.78
N ASN A 81 -13.10 -11.18 3.49
CA ASN A 81 -13.69 -11.35 4.82
C ASN A 81 -13.11 -10.33 5.81
N LYS A 82 -11.80 -10.12 5.78
CA LYS A 82 -11.16 -9.14 6.66
C LYS A 82 -11.59 -7.71 6.33
N TRP A 83 -11.74 -7.38 5.05
CA TRP A 83 -12.26 -6.08 4.62
C TRP A 83 -13.67 -5.84 5.17
N ALA A 84 -14.52 -6.87 5.08
CA ALA A 84 -15.89 -6.78 5.60
C ALA A 84 -15.90 -6.54 7.11
N GLU A 85 -15.02 -7.22 7.83
CA GLU A 85 -14.87 -7.04 9.29
C GLU A 85 -14.43 -5.61 9.62
N ILE A 86 -13.41 -5.09 8.94
CA ILE A 86 -12.88 -3.74 9.18
C ILE A 86 -13.94 -2.68 8.89
N THR A 87 -14.62 -2.80 7.76
CA THR A 87 -15.62 -1.81 7.35
C THR A 87 -16.91 -1.88 8.17
N SER A 88 -17.06 -2.92 8.98
CA SER A 88 -18.22 -3.08 9.87
C SER A 88 -17.97 -2.58 11.28
N ILE A 89 -16.78 -2.07 11.60
CA ILE A 89 -16.47 -1.53 12.93
C ILE A 89 -17.32 -0.29 13.17
N LYS A 90 -18.12 -0.34 14.24
CA LYS A 90 -19.02 0.77 14.57
C LYS A 90 -18.25 1.92 15.21
N GLY A 91 -18.70 3.14 14.93
CA GLY A 91 -18.15 4.35 15.53
C GLY A 91 -16.90 4.89 14.87
N ARG A 92 -16.32 4.17 13.90
CA ARG A 92 -15.17 4.65 13.15
C ARG A 92 -15.24 4.12 11.72
N PRO A 93 -15.83 4.88 10.81
CA PRO A 93 -15.83 4.48 9.40
C PRO A 93 -14.42 4.60 8.80
N PHE A 94 -14.01 3.58 8.07
CA PHE A 94 -12.77 3.59 7.31
C PHE A 94 -13.10 3.76 5.82
N ALA A 95 -12.24 4.49 5.11
CA ALA A 95 -12.36 4.56 3.67
C ALA A 95 -12.18 3.16 3.09
N TYR A 96 -12.98 2.80 2.10
CA TYR A 96 -12.96 1.45 1.54
C TYR A 96 -11.59 1.07 0.97
N ALA A 97 -10.93 2.01 0.29
CA ALA A 97 -9.59 1.75 -0.24
C ALA A 97 -8.58 1.44 0.87
N ASP A 98 -8.59 2.24 1.94
CA ASP A 98 -7.70 2.02 3.09
C ASP A 98 -7.98 0.67 3.75
N ALA A 99 -9.25 0.32 3.86
CA ALA A 99 -9.65 -0.95 4.44
C ALA A 99 -9.16 -2.15 3.60
N TRP A 100 -9.17 -2.04 2.26
CA TRP A 100 -8.62 -3.08 1.39
C TRP A 100 -7.11 -3.25 1.59
N ILE A 101 -6.39 -2.15 1.71
CA ILE A 101 -4.94 -2.17 1.95
C ILE A 101 -4.65 -2.80 3.31
N ALA A 102 -5.36 -2.36 4.35
CA ALA A 102 -5.20 -2.90 5.69
C ALA A 102 -5.53 -4.40 5.75
N ALA A 103 -6.62 -4.82 5.13
CA ALA A 103 -7.02 -6.21 5.10
C ALA A 103 -5.95 -7.09 4.46
N THR A 104 -5.33 -6.62 3.38
CA THR A 104 -4.26 -7.32 2.70
C THR A 104 -3.05 -7.52 3.63
N ALA A 105 -2.64 -6.45 4.32
CA ALA A 105 -1.51 -6.52 5.26
C ALA A 105 -1.78 -7.50 6.41
N ILE A 106 -2.98 -7.46 6.97
CA ILE A 106 -3.36 -8.32 8.10
C ILE A 106 -3.37 -9.79 7.68
N VAL A 107 -4.01 -10.11 6.56
CA VAL A 107 -4.13 -11.49 6.09
C VAL A 107 -2.75 -12.09 5.79
N TYR A 108 -1.87 -11.30 5.20
CA TYR A 108 -0.51 -11.76 4.88
C TYR A 108 0.46 -11.61 6.07
N LYS A 109 0.01 -11.03 7.18
CA LYS A 109 0.81 -10.86 8.41
C LYS A 109 2.10 -10.09 8.14
N VAL A 110 1.99 -9.00 7.40
CA VAL A 110 3.11 -8.13 7.06
C VAL A 110 2.82 -6.71 7.53
N PRO A 111 3.86 -5.93 7.87
CA PRO A 111 3.65 -4.53 8.24
C PRO A 111 3.23 -3.71 7.02
N LEU A 112 2.46 -2.68 7.28
CA LEU A 112 2.07 -1.68 6.29
C LEU A 112 2.97 -0.46 6.44
N ILE A 113 3.67 -0.08 5.38
CA ILE A 113 4.49 1.12 5.34
C ILE A 113 3.64 2.20 4.71
N THR A 114 3.27 3.22 5.48
CA THR A 114 2.38 4.30 5.04
C THR A 114 2.82 5.64 5.63
N HIS A 115 2.51 6.72 4.92
CA HIS A 115 2.76 8.07 5.42
C HIS A 115 1.52 8.64 6.14
N ASN A 116 0.39 7.97 6.06
CA ASN A 116 -0.90 8.39 6.61
C ASN A 116 -1.35 7.49 7.75
N ARG A 117 -0.58 7.46 8.84
CA ARG A 117 -0.89 6.63 10.01
C ARG A 117 -2.33 6.80 10.48
N LYS A 118 -2.83 8.03 10.48
CA LYS A 118 -4.18 8.34 10.97
C LYS A 118 -5.29 7.60 10.23
N HIS A 119 -5.10 7.32 8.95
CA HIS A 119 -6.10 6.61 8.15
C HIS A 119 -6.29 5.15 8.61
N PHE A 120 -5.31 4.61 9.35
CA PHE A 120 -5.29 3.20 9.72
C PHE A 120 -5.40 2.97 11.22
N GLU A 121 -5.47 4.04 12.02
CA GLU A 121 -5.60 3.92 13.48
C GLU A 121 -6.89 3.21 13.85
N GLY A 122 -6.79 2.31 14.83
CA GLY A 122 -7.96 1.60 15.35
C GLY A 122 -8.29 0.31 14.62
N ILE A 123 -7.50 -0.08 13.62
CA ILE A 123 -7.70 -1.37 12.95
C ILE A 123 -6.97 -2.45 13.72
N PRO A 124 -7.71 -3.41 14.34
CA PRO A 124 -7.06 -4.46 15.13
C PRO A 124 -6.17 -5.35 14.29
N GLY A 125 -4.99 -5.66 14.82
CA GLY A 125 -4.06 -6.59 14.17
C GLY A 125 -3.17 -5.99 13.09
N LEU A 126 -3.34 -4.72 12.77
CA LEU A 126 -2.52 -4.06 11.76
C LEU A 126 -1.25 -3.48 12.39
N LYS A 127 -0.11 -3.83 11.82
CA LYS A 127 1.17 -3.21 12.19
C LYS A 127 1.49 -2.12 11.17
N VAL A 128 1.75 -0.92 11.65
CA VAL A 128 2.02 0.25 10.80
C VAL A 128 3.43 0.76 11.05
N ILE A 129 4.15 1.00 9.96
CA ILE A 129 5.43 1.71 9.97
C ILE A 129 5.17 3.05 9.28
N SER A 130 5.31 4.13 10.01
CA SER A 130 5.04 5.45 9.46
C SER A 130 5.99 6.49 10.01
N LYS A 131 6.43 7.40 9.14
CA LYS A 131 7.24 8.57 9.47
C LYS A 131 6.47 9.87 9.19
N GLY A 132 5.19 9.74 8.84
CA GLY A 132 4.26 10.85 8.73
C GLY A 132 3.60 11.13 10.07
N GLU A 133 2.95 12.27 10.17
CA GLU A 133 2.21 12.65 11.36
C GLU A 133 0.80 12.09 11.40
#